data_764fb83e82fb02a0f1365bbb38718241
#
_entry.id   764fb83e82fb02a0f1365bbb38718241
#
_cell.length_a   1.000
_cell.length_b   1.000
_cell.length_c   1.000
_cell.angle_alpha   90.00
_cell.angle_beta   90.00
_cell.angle_gamma   90.00
#
_symmetry.space_group_name_H-M   'P 1'
#
loop_
_entity.id
_entity.type
_entity.pdbx_description
1 polymer ?
#
loop_
_entity_poly.entity_id
_entity_poly.type
_entity_poly.pdbx_seq_one_letter_code
_entity_poly.pdbx_strand_id
1 'polypeptide(L)'
;DEGIIKIGNETLFSKKNNIMIPTEKRGMGMVYQSYALWPHLTVFENIAYPLKIRNLSKSEIDEKVMEIIKLVRLNGLEDRLVPNLSGGQQQRVALARALVYNPKLLLLDEPLSNLDVILRDEMRTELKELQRKLKITTIYVTHDRTEALSLSDQIIIMDKGMIKASGTPDSL
;
A
#
# COMPACT_ATOMS: atom_id res chain seq x y z
N ASP A 1 21.09 11.82 -8.15
CA ASP A 1 20.91 10.46 -8.67
C ASP A 1 20.57 10.53 -10.16
N GLU A 2 20.90 9.47 -10.91
CA GLU A 2 20.65 9.33 -12.33
C GLU A 2 19.61 8.21 -12.57
N GLY A 3 19.02 8.18 -13.76
CA GLY A 3 18.09 7.13 -14.15
C GLY A 3 16.73 7.65 -14.63
N ILE A 4 15.84 6.69 -14.88
CA ILE A 4 14.47 6.94 -15.33
C ILE A 4 13.54 6.07 -14.50
N ILE A 5 12.43 6.65 -14.01
CA ILE A 5 11.34 5.92 -13.34
C ILE A 5 10.09 6.05 -14.21
N LYS A 6 9.48 4.92 -14.56
CA LYS A 6 8.24 4.85 -15.35
C LYS A 6 7.20 3.97 -14.69
N ILE A 7 5.92 4.31 -14.88
CA ILE A 7 4.78 3.43 -14.62
C ILE A 7 4.02 3.28 -15.94
N GLY A 8 4.02 2.06 -16.50
CA GLY A 8 3.55 1.85 -17.85
C GLY A 8 4.30 2.72 -18.85
N ASN A 9 3.60 3.53 -19.63
CA ASN A 9 4.20 4.44 -20.61
C ASN A 9 4.52 5.83 -20.05
N GLU A 10 4.15 6.14 -18.81
CA GLU A 10 4.33 7.44 -18.20
C GLU A 10 5.68 7.55 -17.49
N THR A 11 6.49 8.54 -17.85
CA THR A 11 7.76 8.85 -17.19
C THR A 11 7.50 9.74 -15.98
N LEU A 12 7.78 9.24 -14.78
CA LEU A 12 7.60 9.97 -13.52
C LEU A 12 8.83 10.78 -13.13
N PHE A 13 10.01 10.26 -13.46
CA PHE A 13 11.28 10.89 -13.21
C PHE A 13 12.25 10.60 -14.37
N SER A 14 12.97 11.63 -14.81
CA SER A 14 14.11 11.51 -15.72
C SER A 14 15.00 12.73 -15.57
N LYS A 15 16.18 12.56 -14.99
CA LYS A 15 17.14 13.65 -14.87
C LYS A 15 17.57 14.17 -16.24
N LYS A 16 17.82 13.27 -17.20
CA LYS A 16 18.23 13.63 -18.56
C LYS A 16 17.20 14.52 -19.27
N ASN A 17 15.92 14.28 -19.06
CA ASN A 17 14.83 15.01 -19.72
C ASN A 17 14.21 16.08 -18.82
N ASN A 18 14.78 16.35 -17.65
CA ASN A 18 14.27 17.30 -16.65
C ASN A 18 12.79 17.03 -16.27
N ILE A 19 12.42 15.75 -16.14
CA ILE A 19 11.07 15.33 -15.76
C ILE A 19 11.10 14.95 -14.27
N MET A 20 10.21 15.56 -13.48
CA MET A 20 9.98 15.23 -12.08
C MET A 20 8.52 15.47 -11.73
N ILE A 21 7.71 14.42 -11.87
CA ILE A 21 6.28 14.47 -11.51
C ILE A 21 6.14 14.57 -9.98
N PRO A 22 5.38 15.53 -9.44
CA PRO A 22 5.10 15.62 -8.01
C PRO A 22 4.46 14.34 -7.48
N THR A 23 4.78 13.97 -6.24
CA THR A 23 4.43 12.66 -5.65
C THR A 23 2.92 12.39 -5.67
N GLU A 24 2.12 13.40 -5.36
CA GLU A 24 0.66 13.33 -5.34
C GLU A 24 0.01 13.09 -6.72
N LYS A 25 0.76 13.35 -7.80
CA LYS A 25 0.31 13.15 -9.19
C LYS A 25 0.78 11.84 -9.81
N ARG A 26 1.58 11.04 -9.10
CA ARG A 26 2.16 9.80 -9.64
C ARG A 26 1.19 8.63 -9.73
N GLY A 27 0.00 8.73 -9.17
CA GLY A 27 -0.99 7.64 -9.18
C GLY A 27 -0.54 6.39 -8.41
N MET A 28 0.25 6.56 -7.34
CA MET A 28 0.79 5.48 -6.51
C MET A 28 0.17 5.53 -5.12
N GLY A 29 -0.24 4.35 -4.60
CA GLY A 29 -0.58 4.18 -3.18
C GLY A 29 0.66 3.78 -2.39
N MET A 30 0.75 4.21 -1.13
CA MET A 30 1.85 3.81 -0.25
C MET A 30 1.35 3.49 1.15
N VAL A 31 1.84 2.38 1.68
CA VAL A 31 1.71 1.98 3.09
C VAL A 31 3.09 1.99 3.69
N TYR A 32 3.26 2.80 4.74
CA TYR A 32 4.50 2.91 5.50
C TYR A 32 4.56 1.87 6.61
N GLN A 33 5.74 1.54 7.09
CA GLN A 33 5.98 0.67 8.22
C GLN A 33 5.20 1.08 9.48
N SER A 34 5.11 2.38 9.78
CA SER A 34 4.34 2.94 10.91
C SER A 34 2.87 3.16 10.59
N TYR A 35 2.38 2.70 9.41
CA TYR A 35 1.04 2.96 8.88
C TYR A 35 0.75 4.44 8.60
N ALA A 36 1.41 5.37 9.26
CA ALA A 36 1.25 6.83 9.14
C ALA A 36 -0.23 7.27 9.17
N LEU A 37 -1.03 6.70 10.06
CA LEU A 37 -2.43 7.05 10.26
C LEU A 37 -2.54 8.32 11.13
N TRP A 38 -3.56 9.14 10.86
CA TRP A 38 -3.88 10.29 11.68
C TRP A 38 -4.68 9.86 12.91
N PRO A 39 -4.11 9.94 14.13
CA PRO A 39 -4.74 9.37 15.33
C PRO A 39 -6.00 10.10 15.77
N HIS A 40 -6.14 11.36 15.40
CA HIS A 40 -7.30 12.21 15.72
C HIS A 40 -8.45 12.08 14.72
N LEU A 41 -8.27 11.30 13.66
CA LEU A 41 -9.28 11.02 12.65
C LEU A 41 -9.87 9.62 12.85
N THR A 42 -11.12 9.45 12.44
CA THR A 42 -11.80 8.15 12.39
C THR A 42 -11.25 7.28 11.27
N VAL A 43 -11.65 6.01 11.22
CA VAL A 43 -11.37 5.10 10.10
C VAL A 43 -11.85 5.72 8.80
N PHE A 44 -13.12 6.15 8.76
CA PHE A 44 -13.71 6.79 7.58
C PHE A 44 -12.89 8.00 7.12
N GLU A 45 -12.56 8.89 8.04
CA GLU A 45 -11.83 10.13 7.71
C GLU A 45 -10.42 9.89 7.21
N ASN A 46 -9.70 8.91 7.79
CA ASN A 46 -8.37 8.49 7.31
C ASN A 46 -8.45 8.00 5.85
N ILE A 47 -9.44 7.17 5.53
CA ILE A 47 -9.61 6.61 4.19
C ILE A 47 -10.11 7.68 3.21
N ALA A 48 -11.00 8.57 3.63
CA ALA A 48 -11.57 9.64 2.82
C ALA A 48 -10.55 10.74 2.45
N TYR A 49 -9.50 10.90 3.25
CA TYR A 49 -8.55 12.01 3.13
C TYR A 49 -7.96 12.19 1.71
N PRO A 50 -7.41 11.16 1.04
CA PRO A 50 -6.87 11.30 -0.29
C PRO A 50 -7.92 11.64 -1.36
N LEU A 51 -9.20 11.32 -1.14
CA LEU A 51 -10.30 11.70 -2.03
C LEU A 51 -10.70 13.16 -1.85
N LYS A 52 -10.68 13.66 -0.60
CA LYS A 52 -10.93 15.09 -0.29
C LYS A 52 -9.90 15.99 -0.97
N ILE A 53 -8.61 15.63 -0.92
CA ILE A 53 -7.54 16.39 -1.60
C ILE A 53 -7.75 16.44 -3.12
N ARG A 54 -8.37 15.41 -3.70
CA ARG A 54 -8.71 15.33 -5.13
C ARG A 54 -10.00 16.03 -5.49
N ASN A 55 -10.65 16.71 -4.52
CA ASN A 55 -11.89 17.48 -4.70
C ASN A 55 -13.08 16.64 -5.23
N LEU A 56 -13.18 15.35 -4.83
CA LEU A 56 -14.37 14.56 -5.11
C LEU A 56 -15.57 15.10 -4.32
N SER A 57 -16.77 14.92 -4.85
CA SER A 57 -18.01 15.24 -4.15
C SER A 57 -18.20 14.37 -2.92
N LYS A 58 -19.00 14.84 -1.95
CA LYS A 58 -19.29 14.08 -0.73
C LYS A 58 -19.88 12.70 -1.04
N SER A 59 -20.83 12.63 -1.99
CA SER A 59 -21.47 11.37 -2.39
C SER A 59 -20.47 10.37 -2.96
N GLU A 60 -19.54 10.82 -3.82
CA GLU A 60 -18.48 9.95 -4.37
C GLU A 60 -17.51 9.47 -3.30
N ILE A 61 -17.18 10.33 -2.31
CA ILE A 61 -16.34 9.97 -1.18
C ILE A 61 -17.03 8.90 -0.34
N ASP A 62 -18.29 9.11 0.03
CA ASP A 62 -19.06 8.18 0.86
C ASP A 62 -19.14 6.79 0.19
N GLU A 63 -19.48 6.75 -1.10
CA GLU A 63 -19.56 5.50 -1.87
C GLU A 63 -18.21 4.75 -1.90
N LYS A 64 -17.14 5.43 -2.33
CA LYS A 64 -15.81 4.81 -2.46
C LYS A 64 -15.23 4.36 -1.12
N VAL A 65 -15.43 5.15 -0.06
CA VAL A 65 -14.95 4.79 1.28
C VAL A 65 -15.69 3.58 1.83
N MET A 66 -17.02 3.51 1.67
CA MET A 66 -17.79 2.35 2.12
C MET A 66 -17.46 1.08 1.33
N GLU A 67 -17.21 1.20 0.02
CA GLU A 67 -16.79 0.09 -0.81
C GLU A 67 -15.43 -0.48 -0.34
N ILE A 68 -14.43 0.37 -0.10
CA ILE A 68 -13.11 -0.08 0.33
C ILE A 68 -13.13 -0.61 1.76
N ILE A 69 -13.90 -0.02 2.68
CA ILE A 69 -14.11 -0.53 4.04
C ILE A 69 -14.62 -1.97 4.01
N LYS A 70 -15.59 -2.25 3.16
CA LYS A 70 -16.12 -3.60 2.96
C LYS A 70 -15.06 -4.54 2.41
N LEU A 71 -14.25 -4.08 1.45
CA LEU A 71 -13.19 -4.86 0.83
C LEU A 71 -12.12 -5.31 1.83
N VAL A 72 -11.72 -4.40 2.76
CA VAL A 72 -10.70 -4.68 3.78
C VAL A 72 -11.29 -5.18 5.12
N ARG A 73 -12.57 -5.55 5.15
CA ARG A 73 -13.26 -6.12 6.33
C ARG A 73 -13.21 -5.23 7.57
N LEU A 74 -13.48 -3.93 7.40
CA LEU A 74 -13.57 -2.94 8.50
C LEU A 74 -15.00 -2.46 8.77
N ASN A 75 -16.03 -3.21 8.32
CA ASN A 75 -17.44 -2.83 8.52
C ASN A 75 -17.77 -2.65 10.01
N GLY A 76 -18.50 -1.59 10.33
CA GLY A 76 -18.92 -1.24 11.68
C GLY A 76 -17.83 -0.57 12.53
N LEU A 77 -16.68 -0.22 11.90
CA LEU A 77 -15.58 0.49 12.54
C LEU A 77 -15.39 1.92 11.99
N GLU A 78 -16.28 2.37 11.11
CA GLU A 78 -16.16 3.61 10.32
C GLU A 78 -15.90 4.83 11.21
N ASP A 79 -16.63 4.93 12.32
CA ASP A 79 -16.60 6.06 13.24
C ASP A 79 -15.56 5.89 14.37
N ARG A 80 -14.84 4.76 14.41
CA ARG A 80 -13.80 4.55 15.43
C ARG A 80 -12.57 5.38 15.16
N LEU A 81 -12.01 5.96 16.21
CA LEU A 81 -10.69 6.59 16.17
C LEU A 81 -9.58 5.54 16.06
N VAL A 82 -8.53 5.85 15.31
CA VAL A 82 -7.39 4.95 15.04
C VAL A 82 -6.76 4.35 16.31
N PRO A 83 -6.55 5.09 17.44
CA PRO A 83 -5.97 4.52 18.65
C PRO A 83 -6.80 3.41 19.29
N ASN A 84 -8.09 3.31 18.96
CA ASN A 84 -9.00 2.30 19.49
C ASN A 84 -9.05 1.02 18.62
N LEU A 85 -8.15 0.88 17.67
CA LEU A 85 -8.04 -0.25 16.75
C LEU A 85 -6.87 -1.17 17.11
N SER A 86 -7.01 -2.47 16.84
CA SER A 86 -5.90 -3.40 16.89
C SER A 86 -4.86 -3.09 15.79
N GLY A 87 -3.61 -3.60 15.92
CA GLY A 87 -2.57 -3.41 14.91
C GLY A 87 -2.98 -3.86 13.51
N GLY A 88 -3.62 -5.03 13.38
CA GLY A 88 -4.13 -5.51 12.10
C GLY A 88 -5.27 -4.63 11.55
N GLN A 89 -6.15 -4.08 12.40
CA GLN A 89 -7.16 -3.14 11.96
C GLN A 89 -6.54 -1.82 11.48
N GLN A 90 -5.53 -1.31 12.17
CA GLN A 90 -4.79 -0.11 11.73
C GLN A 90 -4.11 -0.34 10.38
N GLN A 91 -3.49 -1.49 10.18
CA GLN A 91 -2.90 -1.87 8.90
C GLN A 91 -3.95 -1.89 7.77
N ARG A 92 -5.13 -2.49 8.01
CA ARG A 92 -6.22 -2.48 7.02
C ARG A 92 -6.71 -1.07 6.70
N VAL A 93 -6.74 -0.15 7.67
CA VAL A 93 -7.04 1.27 7.42
C VAL A 93 -5.98 1.89 6.51
N ALA A 94 -4.69 1.63 6.76
CA ALA A 94 -3.61 2.15 5.92
C ALA A 94 -3.67 1.60 4.48
N LEU A 95 -3.96 0.31 4.32
CA LEU A 95 -4.20 -0.32 3.02
C LEU A 95 -5.41 0.29 2.31
N ALA A 96 -6.53 0.43 2.99
CA ALA A 96 -7.74 1.04 2.43
C ALA A 96 -7.48 2.48 1.95
N ARG A 97 -6.79 3.28 2.77
CA ARG A 97 -6.39 4.65 2.41
C ARG A 97 -5.49 4.70 1.16
N ALA A 98 -4.57 3.74 1.04
CA ALA A 98 -3.69 3.66 -0.12
C ALA A 98 -4.40 3.19 -1.39
N LEU A 99 -5.51 2.46 -1.27
CA LEU A 99 -6.24 1.83 -2.38
C LEU A 99 -7.49 2.61 -2.84
N VAL A 100 -8.08 3.46 -1.98
CA VAL A 100 -9.40 4.08 -2.20
C VAL A 100 -9.54 4.89 -3.49
N TYR A 101 -8.45 5.36 -4.05
CA TYR A 101 -8.44 6.11 -5.32
C TYR A 101 -7.94 5.29 -6.52
N ASN A 102 -7.90 3.96 -6.41
CA ASN A 102 -7.49 3.03 -7.47
C ASN A 102 -6.11 3.35 -8.06
N PRO A 103 -5.02 3.25 -7.27
CA PRO A 103 -3.68 3.58 -7.75
C PRO A 103 -3.20 2.59 -8.81
N LYS A 104 -2.31 3.04 -9.72
CA LYS A 104 -1.64 2.19 -10.73
C LYS A 104 -0.58 1.28 -10.12
N LEU A 105 -0.01 1.67 -8.99
CA LEU A 105 1.06 0.97 -8.27
C LEU A 105 0.84 1.10 -6.76
N LEU A 106 0.98 0.01 -6.05
CA LEU A 106 0.97 -0.03 -4.58
C LEU A 106 2.39 -0.27 -4.06
N LEU A 107 2.85 0.61 -3.20
CA LEU A 107 4.13 0.50 -2.50
C LEU A 107 3.86 0.09 -1.05
N LEU A 108 4.49 -0.99 -0.59
CA LEU A 108 4.37 -1.51 0.77
C LEU A 108 5.76 -1.57 1.39
N ASP A 109 5.99 -0.73 2.39
CA ASP A 109 7.27 -0.62 3.09
C ASP A 109 7.16 -1.31 4.44
N GLU A 110 7.64 -2.56 4.54
CA GLU A 110 7.57 -3.44 5.71
C GLU A 110 6.17 -3.46 6.39
N PRO A 111 5.09 -3.67 5.66
CA PRO A 111 3.73 -3.41 6.16
C PRO A 111 3.29 -4.36 7.30
N LEU A 112 3.99 -5.47 7.50
CA LEU A 112 3.65 -6.48 8.52
C LEU A 112 4.61 -6.49 9.73
N SER A 113 5.66 -5.65 9.72
CA SER A 113 6.74 -5.69 10.72
C SER A 113 6.29 -5.40 12.15
N ASN A 114 5.25 -4.60 12.33
CA ASN A 114 4.72 -4.19 13.63
C ASN A 114 3.67 -5.14 14.21
N LEU A 115 3.43 -6.29 13.59
CA LEU A 115 2.45 -7.28 14.02
C LEU A 115 3.12 -8.45 14.75
N ASP A 116 2.42 -9.03 15.71
CA ASP A 116 2.81 -10.31 16.29
C ASP A 116 2.76 -11.45 15.25
N VAL A 117 3.38 -12.58 15.56
CA VAL A 117 3.58 -13.68 14.60
C VAL A 117 2.25 -14.23 14.07
N ILE A 118 1.25 -14.41 14.94
CA ILE A 118 -0.04 -15.01 14.54
C ILE A 118 -0.78 -14.06 13.61
N LEU A 119 -0.91 -12.81 14.03
CA LEU A 119 -1.59 -11.78 13.25
C LEU A 119 -0.86 -11.50 11.91
N ARG A 120 0.47 -11.59 11.90
CA ARG A 120 1.27 -11.43 10.68
C ARG A 120 0.94 -12.51 9.64
N ASP A 121 0.80 -13.76 10.05
CA ASP A 121 0.45 -14.87 9.16
C ASP A 121 -0.96 -14.73 8.57
N GLU A 122 -1.92 -14.31 9.38
CA GLU A 122 -3.28 -13.99 8.92
C GLU A 122 -3.26 -12.85 7.90
N MET A 123 -2.62 -11.74 8.24
CA MET A 123 -2.54 -10.57 7.39
C MET A 123 -1.77 -10.81 6.09
N ARG A 124 -0.75 -11.68 6.10
CA ARG A 124 -0.04 -12.10 4.89
C ARG A 124 -0.98 -12.81 3.92
N THR A 125 -1.80 -13.73 4.42
CA THR A 125 -2.80 -14.44 3.61
C THR A 125 -3.83 -13.49 3.03
N GLU A 126 -4.38 -12.60 3.84
CA GLU A 126 -5.35 -11.59 3.39
C GLU A 126 -4.76 -10.64 2.34
N LEU A 127 -3.51 -10.21 2.53
CA LEU A 127 -2.82 -9.34 1.57
C LEU A 127 -2.64 -10.03 0.21
N LYS A 128 -2.29 -11.32 0.21
CA LYS A 128 -2.20 -12.12 -1.02
C LYS A 128 -3.55 -12.22 -1.75
N GLU A 129 -4.63 -12.47 -1.02
CA GLU A 129 -5.99 -12.49 -1.57
C GLU A 129 -6.37 -11.13 -2.17
N LEU A 130 -6.07 -10.04 -1.45
CA LEU A 130 -6.36 -8.69 -1.90
C LEU A 130 -5.59 -8.33 -3.18
N GLN A 131 -4.30 -8.65 -3.25
CA GLN A 131 -3.49 -8.44 -4.45
C GLN A 131 -4.06 -9.19 -5.67
N ARG A 132 -4.44 -10.47 -5.49
CA ARG A 132 -5.04 -11.28 -6.54
C ARG A 132 -6.38 -10.71 -7.02
N LYS A 133 -7.21 -10.25 -6.09
CA LYS A 133 -8.53 -9.68 -6.39
C LYS A 133 -8.44 -8.37 -7.14
N LEU A 134 -7.52 -7.48 -6.74
CA LEU A 134 -7.35 -6.15 -7.31
C LEU A 134 -6.48 -6.15 -8.58
N LYS A 135 -5.66 -7.18 -8.79
CA LYS A 135 -4.68 -7.28 -9.90
C LYS A 135 -3.78 -6.03 -10.01
N ILE A 136 -3.47 -5.43 -8.86
CA ILE A 136 -2.64 -4.23 -8.80
C ILE A 136 -1.16 -4.61 -8.76
N THR A 137 -0.35 -3.94 -9.56
CA THR A 137 1.11 -4.06 -9.45
C THR A 137 1.55 -3.56 -8.08
N THR A 138 2.32 -4.39 -7.37
CA THR A 138 2.76 -4.08 -6.01
C THR A 138 4.27 -4.22 -5.91
N ILE A 139 4.93 -3.23 -5.29
CA ILE A 139 6.30 -3.34 -4.81
C ILE A 139 6.24 -3.53 -3.31
N TYR A 140 6.77 -4.64 -2.84
CA TYR A 140 6.76 -5.04 -1.44
C TYR A 140 8.19 -5.06 -0.91
N VAL A 141 8.49 -4.22 0.07
CA VAL A 141 9.78 -4.20 0.77
C VAL A 141 9.65 -4.98 2.07
N THR A 142 10.52 -5.95 2.29
CA THR A 142 10.58 -6.73 3.52
C THR A 142 11.98 -7.29 3.75
N HIS A 143 12.33 -7.54 5.00
CA HIS A 143 13.49 -8.33 5.40
C HIS A 143 13.11 -9.78 5.76
N ASP A 144 11.82 -10.13 5.75
CA ASP A 144 11.31 -11.47 6.04
C ASP A 144 11.27 -12.33 4.77
N ARG A 145 12.01 -13.45 4.78
CA ARG A 145 12.07 -14.38 3.63
C ARG A 145 10.73 -15.04 3.36
N THR A 146 9.97 -15.36 4.41
CA THR A 146 8.65 -16.01 4.27
C THR A 146 7.66 -15.10 3.56
N GLU A 147 7.66 -13.81 3.90
CA GLU A 147 6.85 -12.81 3.20
C GLU A 147 7.27 -12.70 1.72
N ALA A 148 8.58 -12.53 1.46
CA ALA A 148 9.08 -12.41 0.09
C ALA A 148 8.69 -13.61 -0.77
N LEU A 149 8.92 -14.84 -0.30
CA LEU A 149 8.62 -16.07 -1.03
C LEU A 149 7.13 -16.32 -1.23
N SER A 150 6.28 -15.95 -0.25
CA SER A 150 4.85 -16.24 -0.31
C SER A 150 4.03 -15.20 -1.07
N LEU A 151 4.45 -13.93 -1.07
CA LEU A 151 3.68 -12.83 -1.62
C LEU A 151 4.09 -12.43 -3.04
N SER A 152 5.35 -12.66 -3.44
CA SER A 152 5.91 -12.11 -4.67
C SER A 152 5.85 -13.07 -5.85
N ASP A 153 5.74 -12.52 -7.05
CA ASP A 153 5.96 -13.23 -8.33
C ASP A 153 7.44 -13.08 -8.77
N GLN A 154 8.09 -11.98 -8.34
CA GLN A 154 9.51 -11.69 -8.59
C GLN A 154 10.13 -11.14 -7.32
N ILE A 155 11.37 -11.58 -7.01
CA ILE A 155 12.14 -11.14 -5.85
C ILE A 155 13.42 -10.47 -6.32
N ILE A 156 13.78 -9.38 -5.70
CA ILE A 156 15.04 -8.67 -5.91
C ILE A 156 15.76 -8.61 -4.57
N ILE A 157 16.95 -9.24 -4.49
CA ILE A 157 17.79 -9.22 -3.28
C ILE A 157 18.77 -8.07 -3.41
N MET A 158 18.76 -7.19 -2.42
CA MET A 158 19.62 -6.00 -2.36
C MET A 158 20.57 -6.08 -1.15
N ASP A 159 21.81 -5.64 -1.36
CA ASP A 159 22.79 -5.43 -0.30
C ASP A 159 23.59 -4.16 -0.59
N LYS A 160 23.69 -3.27 0.39
CA LYS A 160 24.43 -1.99 0.31
C LYS A 160 24.08 -1.17 -0.94
N GLY A 161 22.79 -1.12 -1.29
CA GLY A 161 22.29 -0.35 -2.43
C GLY A 161 22.51 -1.01 -3.81
N MET A 162 23.04 -2.24 -3.84
CA MET A 162 23.28 -2.99 -5.08
C MET A 162 22.38 -4.22 -5.17
N ILE A 163 21.88 -4.51 -6.37
CA ILE A 163 21.15 -5.75 -6.64
C ILE A 163 22.17 -6.91 -6.67
N LYS A 164 21.96 -7.91 -5.81
CA LYS A 164 22.78 -9.12 -5.72
C LYS A 164 22.20 -10.28 -6.53
N ALA A 165 20.89 -10.42 -6.50
CA ALA A 165 20.17 -11.43 -7.25
C ALA A 165 18.76 -10.95 -7.58
N SER A 166 18.16 -11.53 -8.61
CA SER A 166 16.76 -11.37 -8.94
C SER A 166 16.22 -12.63 -9.60
N GLY A 167 14.97 -13.01 -9.29
CA GLY A 167 14.36 -14.21 -9.84
C GLY A 167 12.96 -14.45 -9.30
N THR A 168 12.35 -15.56 -9.71
CA THR A 168 11.11 -16.05 -9.11
C THR A 168 11.39 -16.71 -7.77
N PRO A 169 10.38 -16.86 -6.87
CA PRO A 169 10.54 -17.59 -5.61
C PRO A 169 11.18 -18.98 -5.77
N ASP A 170 10.85 -19.69 -6.85
CA ASP A 170 11.38 -21.05 -7.12
C ASP A 170 12.82 -21.06 -7.63
N SER A 171 13.35 -19.91 -8.05
CA SER A 171 14.69 -19.79 -8.64
C SER A 171 15.74 -19.19 -7.69
N LEU A 172 15.33 -18.72 -6.52
CA LEU A 172 16.16 -18.10 -5.48
C LEU A 172 16.21 -18.92 -4.20
#